data_6c63fe4861bc0be4aca9cf7363f8216b
#
_entry.id   6c63fe4861bc0be4aca9cf7363f8216b
#
_cell.length_a   1.000
_cell.length_b   1.000
_cell.length_c   1.000
_cell.angle_alpha   90.00
_cell.angle_beta   90.00
_cell.angle_gamma   90.00
#
_symmetry.space_group_name_H-M   'P 1'
#
loop_
_entity.id
_entity.type
_entity.pdbx_description
1 polymer ?
#
loop_
_entity_poly.entity_id
_entity_poly.type
_entity_poly.pdbx_seq_one_letter_code
_entity_poly.pdbx_strand_id
1 'polypeptide(L)'
;MSAAAHPRQIFIQGVTLEGKTFRPSDWAERLAGAMACFRPEGVRQGGISAYIGYSPYCVPRVIDGVKCVIVSEALRDVEPMAWDFVMNFARDNHLRTKE
;
A
#
# COMPACT_ATOMS: atom_id res chain seq x y z
N MET A 1 10.85 12.28 21.53
CA MET A 1 9.76 11.58 21.38
C MET A 1 9.89 10.34 20.61
N SER A 2 9.68 9.34 21.27
CA SER A 2 9.90 8.03 20.69
C SER A 2 8.88 7.69 19.62
N ALA A 3 7.80 8.40 19.58
CA ALA A 3 6.77 8.09 18.61
C ALA A 3 7.29 8.10 17.20
N ALA A 4 8.33 8.84 16.95
CA ALA A 4 8.89 8.93 15.62
C ALA A 4 9.54 7.64 15.16
N ALA A 5 9.76 6.70 16.07
CA ALA A 5 10.42 5.47 15.71
C ALA A 5 9.59 4.56 14.84
N HIS A 6 8.28 4.75 14.83
CA HIS A 6 7.39 3.86 14.10
C HIS A 6 6.57 4.63 13.08
N PRO A 7 6.90 4.48 11.79
CA PRO A 7 6.09 5.10 10.76
C PRO A 7 4.65 4.60 10.83
N ARG A 8 3.72 5.49 10.55
CA ARG A 8 2.33 5.10 10.55
C ARG A 8 2.02 4.27 9.32
N GLN A 9 0.95 3.52 9.41
CA GLN A 9 0.46 2.75 8.28
C GLN A 9 -0.90 3.28 7.89
N ILE A 10 -1.10 3.41 6.59
CA ILE A 10 -2.37 3.86 6.04
C ILE A 10 -3.01 2.65 5.38
N PHE A 11 -4.24 2.36 5.75
CA PHE A 11 -4.99 1.24 5.19
C PHE A 11 -5.95 1.78 4.13
N ILE A 12 -5.69 1.45 2.87
CA ILE A 12 -6.58 1.84 1.78
C ILE A 12 -7.55 0.69 1.59
N GLN A 13 -8.80 0.94 1.87
CA GLN A 13 -9.83 -0.10 1.86
C GLN A 13 -10.48 -0.20 0.49
N GLY A 14 -10.85 -1.43 0.12
CA GLY A 14 -11.53 -1.67 -1.15
C GLY A 14 -13.01 -1.37 -1.09
N VAL A 15 -13.34 -0.28 -0.44
CA VAL A 15 -14.72 0.18 -0.28
C VAL A 15 -14.71 1.67 -0.52
N THR A 16 -15.63 2.14 -1.35
CA THR A 16 -15.70 3.57 -1.62
C THR A 16 -16.33 4.31 -0.44
N LEU A 17 -16.21 5.62 -0.47
CA LEU A 17 -16.83 6.45 0.56
C LEU A 17 -18.34 6.26 0.62
N GLU A 18 -18.93 5.79 -0.47
CA GLU A 18 -20.37 5.51 -0.51
C GLU A 18 -20.71 4.11 -0.02
N GLY A 19 -19.71 3.33 0.34
CA GLY A 19 -19.95 1.99 0.86
C GLY A 19 -20.00 0.89 -0.18
N LYS A 20 -19.63 1.20 -1.43
CA LYS A 20 -19.64 0.21 -2.50
C LYS A 20 -18.29 -0.50 -2.60
N THR A 21 -18.36 -1.79 -2.93
CA THR A 21 -17.14 -2.56 -3.13
C THR A 21 -16.41 -2.05 -4.37
N PHE A 22 -15.12 -1.78 -4.20
CA PHE A 22 -14.31 -1.29 -5.31
C PHE A 22 -13.93 -2.44 -6.23
N ARG A 23 -13.99 -2.18 -7.51
CA ARG A 23 -13.67 -3.19 -8.52
C ARG A 23 -12.64 -2.69 -9.49
N PRO A 24 -11.88 -3.59 -10.15
CA PRO A 24 -11.96 -5.06 -10.08
C PRO A 24 -11.45 -5.59 -8.74
N SER A 25 -11.82 -6.81 -8.42
CA SER A 25 -11.50 -7.35 -7.09
C SER A 25 -10.01 -7.55 -6.86
N ASP A 26 -9.21 -7.59 -7.92
CA ASP A 26 -7.76 -7.73 -7.79
C ASP A 26 -7.02 -6.41 -7.76
N TRP A 27 -7.74 -5.32 -7.49
CA TRP A 27 -7.14 -3.98 -7.51
C TRP A 27 -5.97 -3.85 -6.54
N ALA A 28 -6.08 -4.49 -5.38
CA ALA A 28 -5.04 -4.37 -4.35
C ALA A 28 -3.75 -5.01 -4.82
N GLU A 29 -3.85 -6.18 -5.42
CA GLU A 29 -2.68 -6.86 -5.94
C GLU A 29 -2.06 -6.09 -7.11
N ARG A 30 -2.89 -5.49 -7.94
CA ARG A 30 -2.39 -4.70 -9.06
C ARG A 30 -1.65 -3.45 -8.56
N LEU A 31 -2.22 -2.78 -7.58
CA LEU A 31 -1.57 -1.59 -7.03
C LEU A 31 -0.26 -1.96 -6.35
N ALA A 32 -0.28 -3.00 -5.54
CA ALA A 32 0.93 -3.44 -4.85
C ALA A 32 1.99 -3.89 -5.86
N GLY A 33 1.57 -4.53 -6.95
CA GLY A 33 2.50 -4.93 -7.98
C GLY A 33 3.16 -3.75 -8.66
N ALA A 34 2.38 -2.69 -8.90
CA ALA A 34 2.94 -1.49 -9.50
C ALA A 34 3.96 -0.82 -8.58
N MET A 35 3.81 -1.00 -7.28
CA MET A 35 4.72 -0.42 -6.30
C MET A 35 5.90 -1.32 -5.98
N ALA A 36 5.96 -2.51 -6.56
CA ALA A 36 6.99 -3.48 -6.19
C ALA A 36 8.39 -2.99 -6.49
N CYS A 37 8.55 -2.10 -7.46
CA CYS A 37 9.87 -1.59 -7.81
C CYS A 37 10.43 -0.64 -6.74
N PHE A 38 9.61 -0.21 -5.80
CA PHE A 38 10.06 0.71 -4.75
C PHE A 38 10.41 -0.04 -3.47
N ARG A 39 11.17 -1.11 -3.59
CA ARG A 39 11.62 -1.89 -2.44
C ARG A 39 12.94 -1.37 -1.92
N PRO A 40 13.20 -1.58 -0.63
CA PRO A 40 14.52 -1.23 -0.11
C PRO A 40 15.62 -1.96 -0.85
N GLU A 41 16.77 -1.33 -0.95
CA GLU A 41 17.87 -1.83 -1.72
C GLU A 41 18.21 -3.29 -1.42
N GLY A 42 18.30 -3.66 -0.18
CA GLY A 42 18.73 -5.00 0.18
C GLY A 42 17.70 -6.09 -0.08
N VAL A 43 16.45 -5.72 -0.17
CA VAL A 43 15.38 -6.71 -0.27
C VAL A 43 15.39 -7.42 -1.61
N ARG A 44 15.67 -6.70 -2.66
CA ARG A 44 15.60 -7.29 -4.00
C ARG A 44 16.79 -8.18 -4.32
N GLN A 45 17.70 -8.30 -3.41
CA GLN A 45 18.90 -9.13 -3.64
C GLN A 45 18.59 -10.60 -3.67
N GLY A 46 17.38 -10.98 -3.33
CA GLY A 46 17.04 -12.37 -3.40
C GLY A 46 16.25 -12.80 -2.19
N GLY A 47 16.14 -14.09 -2.03
CA GLY A 47 15.39 -14.63 -0.92
C GLY A 47 13.90 -14.53 -1.15
N ILE A 48 13.18 -14.76 -0.08
CA ILE A 48 11.73 -14.86 -0.15
C ILE A 48 11.10 -13.54 -0.52
N SER A 49 11.65 -12.44 -0.05
CA SER A 49 11.09 -11.13 -0.34
C SER A 49 11.08 -10.84 -1.83
N ALA A 50 12.18 -11.18 -2.50
CA ALA A 50 12.24 -10.99 -3.93
C ALA A 50 11.25 -11.87 -4.65
N TYR A 51 11.05 -13.06 -4.13
CA TYR A 51 10.12 -14.00 -4.73
C TYR A 51 8.68 -13.50 -4.65
N ILE A 52 8.31 -12.93 -3.51
CA ILE A 52 6.96 -12.41 -3.32
C ILE A 52 6.68 -11.24 -4.26
N GLY A 53 7.67 -10.39 -4.46
CA GLY A 53 7.55 -9.33 -5.44
C GLY A 53 6.92 -8.03 -4.97
N TYR A 54 6.40 -7.98 -3.75
CA TYR A 54 5.79 -6.75 -3.26
C TYR A 54 6.77 -5.93 -2.43
N SER A 55 6.60 -4.61 -2.49
CA SER A 55 7.35 -3.73 -1.63
C SER A 55 6.85 -3.85 -0.20
N PRO A 56 7.74 -3.88 0.79
CA PRO A 56 7.29 -3.88 2.18
C PRO A 56 6.56 -2.59 2.56
N TYR A 57 6.67 -1.56 1.74
CA TYR A 57 5.97 -0.30 2.00
C TYR A 57 4.54 -0.29 1.46
N CYS A 58 4.16 -1.30 0.68
CA CYS A 58 2.85 -1.32 0.05
C CYS A 58 2.43 -2.78 -0.14
N VAL A 59 1.64 -3.28 0.79
CA VAL A 59 1.32 -4.71 0.88
C VAL A 59 -0.19 -4.92 0.79
N PRO A 60 -0.65 -5.84 -0.09
CA PRO A 60 -2.08 -6.14 -0.14
C PRO A 60 -2.47 -7.08 0.99
N ARG A 61 -3.63 -6.87 1.55
CA ARG A 61 -4.15 -7.68 2.64
C ARG A 61 -5.67 -7.76 2.56
N VAL A 62 -6.22 -8.79 3.22
CA VAL A 62 -7.66 -8.87 3.40
C VAL A 62 -7.93 -8.72 4.88
N ILE A 63 -8.73 -7.71 5.23
CA ILE A 63 -9.06 -7.41 6.62
C ILE A 63 -10.57 -7.40 6.74
N ASP A 64 -11.08 -8.29 7.60
CA ASP A 64 -12.52 -8.42 7.82
C ASP A 64 -13.27 -8.63 6.50
N GLY A 65 -12.68 -9.43 5.61
CA GLY A 65 -13.31 -9.73 4.34
C GLY A 65 -13.20 -8.65 3.29
N VAL A 66 -12.51 -7.56 3.59
CA VAL A 66 -12.35 -6.44 2.66
C VAL A 66 -10.90 -6.38 2.21
N LYS A 67 -10.70 -6.31 0.91
CA LYS A 67 -9.34 -6.16 0.38
C LYS A 67 -8.82 -4.78 0.70
N CYS A 68 -7.58 -4.72 1.14
CA CYS A 68 -6.93 -3.48 1.53
C CYS A 68 -5.51 -3.47 1.01
N VAL A 69 -4.95 -2.27 0.92
CA VAL A 69 -3.52 -2.11 0.70
C VAL A 69 -2.98 -1.33 1.89
N ILE A 70 -1.97 -1.88 2.53
CA ILE A 70 -1.35 -1.24 3.68
C ILE A 70 -0.11 -0.51 3.19
N VAL A 71 -0.12 0.81 3.34
CA VAL A 71 0.97 1.66 2.87
C VAL A 71 1.70 2.22 4.08
N SER A 72 3.01 2.03 4.12
CA SER A 72 3.82 2.58 5.19
C SER A 72 4.13 4.04 4.92
N GLU A 73 4.01 4.87 5.94
CA GLU A 73 4.36 6.28 5.81
C GLU A 73 5.83 6.47 5.45
N ALA A 74 6.66 5.48 5.75
CA ALA A 74 8.07 5.53 5.38
C ALA A 74 8.27 5.64 3.88
N LEU A 75 7.29 5.18 3.09
CA LEU A 75 7.38 5.31 1.64
C LEU A 75 7.52 6.76 1.22
N ARG A 76 6.88 7.67 1.94
CA ARG A 76 6.95 9.09 1.63
C ARG A 76 8.39 9.61 1.71
N ASP A 77 9.15 9.10 2.66
CA ASP A 77 10.53 9.52 2.82
C ASP A 77 11.47 8.85 1.83
N VAL A 78 11.17 7.63 1.46
CA VAL A 78 12.03 6.86 0.57
C VAL A 78 11.77 7.21 -0.89
N GLU A 79 10.50 7.34 -1.23
CA GLU A 79 10.11 7.59 -2.62
C GLU A 79 8.84 8.43 -2.64
N PRO A 80 8.99 9.76 -2.54
CA PRO A 80 7.81 10.64 -2.46
C PRO A 80 6.84 10.50 -3.61
N MET A 81 7.36 10.27 -4.81
CA MET A 81 6.49 10.16 -5.98
C MET A 81 5.62 8.91 -5.91
N ALA A 82 6.18 7.83 -5.38
CA ALA A 82 5.40 6.61 -5.20
C ALA A 82 4.31 6.82 -4.15
N TRP A 83 4.66 7.51 -3.08
CA TRP A 83 3.68 7.85 -2.05
C TRP A 83 2.53 8.66 -2.64
N ASP A 84 2.86 9.67 -3.44
CA ASP A 84 1.83 10.51 -4.06
C ASP A 84 0.96 9.69 -5.00
N PHE A 85 1.56 8.78 -5.75
CA PHE A 85 0.80 7.95 -6.67
C PHE A 85 -0.24 7.12 -5.92
N VAL A 86 0.18 6.48 -4.83
CA VAL A 86 -0.72 5.62 -4.07
C VAL A 86 -1.82 6.43 -3.39
N MET A 87 -1.46 7.56 -2.80
CA MET A 87 -2.44 8.39 -2.13
C MET A 87 -3.44 8.99 -3.12
N ASN A 88 -2.95 9.39 -4.29
CA ASN A 88 -3.83 9.91 -5.33
C ASN A 88 -4.76 8.84 -5.87
N PHE A 89 -4.26 7.61 -5.96
CA PHE A 89 -5.10 6.49 -6.39
C PHE A 89 -6.31 6.35 -5.47
N ALA A 90 -6.06 6.37 -4.16
CA ALA A 90 -7.14 6.22 -3.20
C ALA A 90 -8.12 7.39 -3.30
N ARG A 91 -7.61 8.60 -3.43
CA ARG A 91 -8.45 9.78 -3.49
C ARG A 91 -9.27 9.82 -4.78
N ASP A 92 -8.63 9.51 -5.90
CA ASP A 92 -9.30 9.60 -7.19
C ASP A 92 -10.39 8.56 -7.35
N ASN A 93 -10.26 7.45 -6.65
CA ASN A 93 -11.27 6.39 -6.69
C ASN A 93 -12.20 6.43 -5.48
N HIS A 94 -12.11 7.47 -4.68
CA HIS A 94 -12.98 7.69 -3.53
C HIS A 94 -12.96 6.52 -2.55
N LEU A 95 -11.78 5.93 -2.35
CA LEU A 95 -11.65 4.81 -1.44
C LEU A 95 -11.49 5.29 -0.01
N ARG A 96 -12.00 4.49 0.91
CA ARG A 96 -11.83 4.79 2.33
C ARG A 96 -10.41 4.51 2.74
N THR A 97 -9.87 5.37 3.59
CA THR A 97 -8.55 5.17 4.16
C THR A 97 -8.64 5.25 5.66
N LYS A 98 -7.72 4.55 6.33
CA LYS A 98 -7.71 4.48 7.78
C LYS A 98 -6.27 4.40 8.26
N GLU A 99 -5.97 5.06 9.35
CA GLU A 99 -4.64 5.00 9.96
C GLU A 99 -4.56 3.99 11.10
#